data_76b2ad0b8ea74e0369d841e9215ca3ea
#
_entry.id   76b2ad0b8ea74e0369d841e9215ca3ea
#
_cell.length_a   1.000
_cell.length_b   1.000
_cell.length_c   1.000
_cell.angle_alpha   90.00
_cell.angle_beta   90.00
_cell.angle_gamma   90.00
#
_symmetry.space_group_name_H-M   'P 1'
#
loop_
_entity.id
_entity.type
_entity.pdbx_description
1 polymer ?
#
loop_
_entity_poly.entity_id
_entity_poly.type
_entity_poly.pdbx_seq_one_letter_code
_entity_poly.pdbx_strand_id
1 'polypeptide(L)'
;MTVFQMISLAVFLLLVVLPAPLIADGEHQTFSLGDFPLESGTVLPSAKLSYVTHGRLNADKSNLILVPSAYLGDHHGFDFIISDGKALDPEKYFIVATDMFQNGLSSSPSNTPPPYNGPHFPLISIRDNVNAGYRLVTEEFGVEHIKAVIGFSMGAQQAFQWAVSYPDFVDAVVGIAGSAVEYPHGFIRLEGFKSAIRADAAYSDGNYSEPPVVGLKAGGTHWASWITSQEWYRLGLYREMGYESPLGMISRMQEMVMSWDANDLLALASTWQNNDVGDTQGFGGDSEKALGSIKARVLYMPSETDMYFHIDALR
;
A
#
# COMPACT_ATOMS: atom_id res chain seq x y z
N MET A 1 25.79 -5.57 -16.95
CA MET A 1 24.48 -5.52 -16.27
C MET A 1 23.58 -6.58 -16.87
N THR A 2 23.09 -7.52 -16.09
CA THR A 2 22.17 -8.55 -16.57
C THR A 2 20.77 -7.96 -16.71
N VAL A 3 19.91 -8.54 -17.54
CA VAL A 3 18.51 -8.10 -17.74
C VAL A 3 17.75 -8.03 -16.41
N PHE A 4 18.10 -8.88 -15.44
CA PHE A 4 17.55 -8.85 -14.07
C PHE A 4 17.91 -7.57 -13.29
N GLN A 5 19.12 -7.06 -13.45
CA GLN A 5 19.54 -5.80 -12.82
C GLN A 5 18.84 -4.59 -13.46
N MET A 6 18.54 -4.67 -14.76
CA MET A 6 17.78 -3.60 -15.44
C MET A 6 16.30 -3.57 -15.04
N ILE A 7 15.68 -4.73 -14.80
CA ILE A 7 14.27 -4.79 -14.35
C ILE A 7 14.16 -4.29 -12.92
N SER A 8 15.06 -4.65 -12.02
CA SER A 8 15.09 -4.17 -10.63
C SER A 8 15.30 -2.65 -10.57
N LEU A 9 16.18 -2.11 -11.42
CA LEU A 9 16.43 -0.68 -11.51
C LEU A 9 15.23 0.08 -12.11
N ALA A 10 14.57 -0.49 -13.13
CA ALA A 10 13.43 0.14 -13.80
C ALA A 10 12.18 0.21 -12.90
N VAL A 11 11.89 -0.84 -12.13
CA VAL A 11 10.76 -0.86 -11.18
C VAL A 11 10.99 0.12 -10.05
N PHE A 12 12.22 0.25 -9.56
CA PHE A 12 12.56 1.20 -8.49
C PHE A 12 12.61 2.66 -8.99
N LEU A 13 13.11 2.91 -10.20
CA LEU A 13 13.11 4.25 -10.80
C LEU A 13 11.68 4.75 -11.06
N LEU A 14 10.78 3.89 -11.52
CA LEU A 14 9.40 4.28 -11.81
C LEU A 14 8.59 4.65 -10.57
N LEU A 15 8.81 3.97 -9.45
CA LEU A 15 8.11 4.29 -8.19
C LEU A 15 8.61 5.57 -7.51
N VAL A 16 9.83 6.00 -7.81
CA VAL A 16 10.41 7.25 -7.29
C VAL A 16 10.15 8.44 -8.25
N VAL A 17 9.77 8.17 -9.49
CA VAL A 17 9.54 9.20 -10.52
C VAL A 17 8.08 9.68 -10.59
N LEU A 18 7.15 9.06 -9.85
CA LEU A 18 5.76 9.56 -9.87
C LEU A 18 5.70 10.97 -9.28
N PRO A 19 5.31 11.96 -10.08
CA PRO A 19 5.03 13.28 -9.56
C PRO A 19 3.69 13.22 -8.87
N ALA A 20 3.56 13.80 -7.75
CA ALA A 20 2.38 14.54 -7.61
C ALA A 20 1.76 14.70 -6.30
N PRO A 21 1.09 15.76 -6.10
CA PRO A 21 0.10 15.84 -5.04
C PRO A 21 -1.01 14.83 -5.34
N LEU A 22 -1.56 14.19 -4.32
CA LEU A 22 -2.88 13.60 -4.33
C LEU A 22 -3.91 14.70 -4.67
N ILE A 23 -3.97 15.06 -5.93
CA ILE A 23 -5.10 15.80 -6.43
C ILE A 23 -6.13 14.72 -6.74
N ALA A 24 -7.27 14.77 -6.06
CA ALA A 24 -8.42 14.02 -6.50
C ALA A 24 -8.61 14.35 -8.00
N ASP A 25 -8.24 13.40 -8.86
CA ASP A 25 -8.27 13.58 -10.32
C ASP A 25 -9.70 13.63 -10.87
N GLY A 26 -10.69 13.50 -9.99
CA GLY A 26 -12.11 13.49 -10.32
C GLY A 26 -12.58 12.24 -11.05
N GLU A 27 -11.73 11.28 -11.28
CA GLU A 27 -12.02 10.05 -12.04
C GLU A 27 -12.26 8.82 -11.15
N HIS A 28 -11.87 8.83 -9.87
CA HIS A 28 -12.10 7.71 -8.98
C HIS A 28 -13.57 7.54 -8.60
N GLN A 29 -13.95 6.29 -8.46
CA GLN A 29 -15.27 5.87 -7.98
C GLN A 29 -15.23 5.60 -6.49
N THR A 30 -16.39 5.67 -5.85
CA THR A 30 -16.52 5.35 -4.43
C THR A 30 -17.54 4.25 -4.24
N PHE A 31 -17.13 3.15 -3.60
CA PHE A 31 -18.00 2.08 -3.15
C PHE A 31 -18.41 2.32 -1.70
N SER A 32 -19.72 2.35 -1.44
CA SER A 32 -20.24 2.50 -0.09
C SER A 32 -20.24 1.15 0.63
N LEU A 33 -19.47 1.06 1.71
CA LEU A 33 -19.44 -0.12 2.58
C LEU A 33 -20.48 -0.06 3.70
N GLY A 34 -21.14 1.09 3.91
CA GLY A 34 -22.04 1.29 5.04
C GLY A 34 -21.30 1.19 6.37
N ASP A 35 -21.99 0.65 7.38
CA ASP A 35 -21.37 0.36 8.67
C ASP A 35 -20.47 -0.87 8.56
N PHE A 36 -19.16 -0.65 8.56
CA PHE A 36 -18.16 -1.67 8.29
C PHE A 36 -17.52 -2.18 9.59
N PRO A 37 -17.71 -3.47 9.93
CA PRO A 37 -17.10 -4.05 11.12
C PRO A 37 -15.61 -4.29 10.86
N LEU A 38 -14.76 -3.78 11.77
CA LEU A 38 -13.32 -3.94 11.77
C LEU A 38 -12.90 -5.11 12.67
N GLU A 39 -11.75 -5.69 12.40
CA GLU A 39 -11.16 -6.74 13.25
C GLU A 39 -10.89 -6.27 14.68
N SER A 40 -10.63 -4.97 14.87
CA SER A 40 -10.51 -4.37 16.20
C SER A 40 -11.79 -4.44 17.06
N GLY A 41 -12.91 -4.88 16.47
CA GLY A 41 -14.23 -4.91 17.10
C GLY A 41 -14.98 -3.57 17.00
N THR A 42 -14.37 -2.54 16.46
CA THR A 42 -15.01 -1.26 16.17
C THR A 42 -15.82 -1.35 14.88
N VAL A 43 -16.94 -0.64 14.80
CA VAL A 43 -17.68 -0.47 13.55
C VAL A 43 -17.36 0.91 12.99
N LEU A 44 -16.80 0.96 11.78
CA LEU A 44 -16.55 2.22 11.07
C LEU A 44 -17.83 2.64 10.34
N PRO A 45 -18.52 3.70 10.78
CA PRO A 45 -19.80 4.08 10.22
C PRO A 45 -19.62 4.71 8.82
N SER A 46 -20.55 4.42 7.92
CA SER A 46 -20.55 4.99 6.57
C SER A 46 -19.22 4.86 5.85
N ALA A 47 -18.52 3.73 6.06
CA ALA A 47 -17.23 3.45 5.45
C ALA A 47 -17.34 3.43 3.92
N LYS A 48 -16.28 3.88 3.27
CA LYS A 48 -16.21 3.95 1.81
C LYS A 48 -14.83 3.53 1.32
N LEU A 49 -14.80 2.87 0.17
CA LEU A 49 -13.60 2.46 -0.54
C LEU A 49 -13.53 3.21 -1.86
N SER A 50 -12.45 3.92 -2.10
CA SER A 50 -12.13 4.56 -3.37
C SER A 50 -11.46 3.56 -4.30
N TYR A 51 -11.77 3.63 -5.60
CA TYR A 51 -11.20 2.75 -6.61
C TYR A 51 -11.30 3.35 -8.01
N VAL A 52 -10.51 2.82 -8.93
CA VAL A 52 -10.57 3.10 -10.38
C VAL A 52 -10.63 1.78 -11.13
N THR A 53 -11.25 1.80 -12.32
CA THR A 53 -11.31 0.62 -13.18
C THR A 53 -10.71 0.90 -14.55
N HIS A 54 -10.00 -0.09 -15.12
CA HIS A 54 -9.50 -0.05 -16.48
C HIS A 54 -9.98 -1.30 -17.23
N GLY A 55 -10.26 -1.12 -18.52
CA GLY A 55 -10.76 -2.21 -19.37
C GLY A 55 -12.24 -2.53 -19.13
N ARG A 56 -12.62 -3.75 -19.49
CA ARG A 56 -14.03 -4.19 -19.43
C ARG A 56 -14.14 -5.58 -18.80
N LEU A 57 -15.06 -5.72 -17.85
CA LEU A 57 -15.44 -7.02 -17.30
C LEU A 57 -16.13 -7.85 -18.39
N ASN A 58 -15.63 -9.07 -18.62
CA ASN A 58 -16.23 -9.99 -19.59
C ASN A 58 -17.52 -10.64 -19.07
N ALA A 59 -18.26 -11.29 -19.96
CA ALA A 59 -19.60 -11.81 -19.65
C ALA A 59 -19.60 -12.90 -18.56
N ASP A 60 -18.55 -13.70 -18.49
CA ASP A 60 -18.35 -14.76 -17.47
C ASP A 60 -17.60 -14.27 -16.23
N LYS A 61 -17.25 -12.98 -16.19
CA LYS A 61 -16.57 -12.30 -15.06
C LYS A 61 -15.23 -12.92 -14.65
N SER A 62 -14.53 -13.56 -15.58
CA SER A 62 -13.31 -14.34 -15.32
C SER A 62 -12.01 -13.55 -15.49
N ASN A 63 -12.07 -12.28 -15.91
CA ASN A 63 -10.88 -11.49 -16.29
C ASN A 63 -10.54 -10.38 -15.30
N LEU A 64 -11.10 -10.38 -14.08
CA LEU A 64 -10.80 -9.36 -13.09
C LEU A 64 -9.39 -9.54 -12.50
N ILE A 65 -8.60 -8.47 -12.50
CA ILE A 65 -7.34 -8.34 -11.76
C ILE A 65 -7.50 -7.21 -10.74
N LEU A 66 -7.17 -7.49 -9.48
CA LEU A 66 -7.17 -6.49 -8.41
C LEU A 66 -5.75 -5.96 -8.18
N VAL A 67 -5.64 -4.65 -8.05
CA VAL A 67 -4.37 -3.94 -7.83
C VAL A 67 -4.53 -3.00 -6.64
N PRO A 68 -4.25 -3.47 -5.41
CA PRO A 68 -4.36 -2.64 -4.22
C PRO A 68 -3.21 -1.64 -4.12
N SER A 69 -3.52 -0.43 -3.62
CA SER A 69 -2.54 0.62 -3.37
C SER A 69 -1.52 0.25 -2.29
N ALA A 70 -0.42 1.01 -2.23
CA ALA A 70 0.65 0.86 -1.26
C ALA A 70 0.76 2.07 -0.33
N TYR A 71 1.67 2.02 0.64
CA TYR A 71 2.00 3.15 1.50
C TYR A 71 2.50 4.35 0.68
N LEU A 72 2.03 5.55 0.98
CA LEU A 72 2.33 6.76 0.19
C LEU A 72 1.91 6.63 -1.29
N GLY A 73 0.90 5.82 -1.57
CA GLY A 73 0.38 5.60 -2.91
C GLY A 73 -1.15 5.51 -2.95
N ASP A 74 -1.66 5.56 -4.16
CA ASP A 74 -3.06 5.48 -4.51
C ASP A 74 -3.28 4.49 -5.67
N HIS A 75 -4.48 4.51 -6.24
CA HIS A 75 -4.86 3.68 -7.38
C HIS A 75 -4.00 3.88 -8.65
N HIS A 76 -3.18 4.93 -8.74
CA HIS A 76 -2.25 5.17 -9.86
C HIS A 76 -0.94 4.39 -9.76
N GLY A 77 -0.70 3.67 -8.67
CA GLY A 77 0.58 2.99 -8.40
C GLY A 77 1.06 2.04 -9.49
N PHE A 78 0.17 1.55 -10.36
CA PHE A 78 0.49 0.64 -11.46
C PHE A 78 0.19 1.19 -12.87
N ASP A 79 -0.17 2.46 -13.02
CA ASP A 79 -0.49 3.07 -14.33
C ASP A 79 0.61 2.85 -15.37
N PHE A 80 1.87 2.83 -14.92
CA PHE A 80 3.02 2.61 -15.79
C PHE A 80 3.04 1.26 -16.52
N ILE A 81 2.28 0.26 -16.07
CA ILE A 81 2.12 -1.05 -16.73
C ILE A 81 0.69 -1.35 -17.16
N ILE A 82 -0.23 -0.39 -16.98
CA ILE A 82 -1.61 -0.49 -17.46
C ILE A 82 -1.70 0.18 -18.84
N SER A 83 -1.57 -0.58 -19.89
CA SER A 83 -1.81 -0.14 -21.27
C SER A 83 -1.84 -1.33 -22.23
N ASP A 84 -2.30 -1.09 -23.47
CA ASP A 84 -2.30 -2.09 -24.53
C ASP A 84 -0.92 -2.75 -24.69
N GLY A 85 -0.92 -4.07 -24.76
CA GLY A 85 0.28 -4.88 -24.93
C GLY A 85 1.21 -5.00 -23.72
N LYS A 86 0.92 -4.32 -22.60
CA LYS A 86 1.67 -4.47 -21.34
C LYS A 86 1.12 -5.58 -20.46
N ALA A 87 1.72 -5.76 -19.28
CA ALA A 87 1.35 -6.82 -18.34
C ALA A 87 -0.11 -6.70 -17.87
N LEU A 88 -0.56 -5.48 -17.61
CA LEU A 88 -1.93 -5.14 -17.26
C LEU A 88 -2.64 -4.50 -18.47
N ASP A 89 -2.92 -5.32 -19.46
CA ASP A 89 -3.54 -4.93 -20.72
C ASP A 89 -5.06 -4.78 -20.54
N PRO A 90 -5.63 -3.56 -20.61
CA PRO A 90 -7.06 -3.33 -20.42
C PRO A 90 -7.95 -3.89 -21.55
N GLU A 91 -7.36 -4.27 -22.70
CA GLU A 91 -8.09 -4.99 -23.74
C GLU A 91 -8.37 -6.46 -23.37
N LYS A 92 -7.61 -7.02 -22.40
CA LYS A 92 -7.72 -8.40 -21.95
C LYS A 92 -8.32 -8.52 -20.57
N TYR A 93 -8.00 -7.58 -19.68
CA TYR A 93 -8.33 -7.65 -18.27
C TYR A 93 -9.22 -6.49 -17.86
N PHE A 94 -10.11 -6.79 -16.92
CA PHE A 94 -10.79 -5.78 -16.13
C PHE A 94 -9.97 -5.54 -14.86
N ILE A 95 -9.29 -4.41 -14.79
CA ILE A 95 -8.37 -4.08 -13.73
C ILE A 95 -9.09 -3.17 -12.74
N VAL A 96 -9.11 -3.55 -11.46
CA VAL A 96 -9.68 -2.75 -10.38
C VAL A 96 -8.52 -2.32 -9.48
N ALA A 97 -8.19 -1.04 -9.49
CA ALA A 97 -7.19 -0.45 -8.62
C ALA A 97 -7.87 0.19 -7.41
N THR A 98 -7.55 -0.28 -6.20
CA THR A 98 -8.23 0.14 -4.96
C THR A 98 -7.32 0.98 -4.08
N ASP A 99 -7.92 1.95 -3.40
CA ASP A 99 -7.27 2.74 -2.37
C ASP A 99 -7.47 2.12 -0.99
N MET A 100 -6.39 1.92 -0.24
CA MET A 100 -6.51 1.47 1.14
C MET A 100 -7.29 2.47 2.00
N PHE A 101 -7.98 1.98 3.03
CA PHE A 101 -8.34 2.86 4.14
C PHE A 101 -7.12 3.64 4.62
N GLN A 102 -7.34 4.83 5.15
CA GLN A 102 -6.31 5.70 5.72
C GLN A 102 -5.41 6.41 4.67
N ASN A 103 -5.69 6.29 3.36
CA ASN A 103 -4.88 6.97 2.35
C ASN A 103 -5.41 8.35 1.92
N GLY A 104 -6.43 8.87 2.60
CA GLY A 104 -7.03 10.18 2.29
C GLY A 104 -8.14 10.13 1.24
N LEU A 105 -8.25 9.05 0.43
CA LEU A 105 -9.29 8.86 -0.59
C LEU A 105 -10.40 7.93 -0.09
N SER A 106 -10.07 6.74 0.38
CA SER A 106 -10.98 5.90 1.15
C SER A 106 -11.20 6.48 2.55
N SER A 107 -12.07 5.88 3.35
CA SER A 107 -12.27 6.32 4.74
C SER A 107 -10.95 6.42 5.49
N SER A 108 -10.65 7.60 6.03
CA SER A 108 -9.35 7.98 6.57
C SER A 108 -9.52 8.91 7.78
N PRO A 109 -8.50 9.03 8.65
CA PRO A 109 -8.46 10.03 9.71
C PRO A 109 -8.85 11.43 9.24
N SER A 110 -8.34 11.86 8.08
CA SER A 110 -8.52 13.21 7.52
C SER A 110 -9.92 13.48 6.98
N ASN A 111 -10.69 12.44 6.59
CA ASN A 111 -11.97 12.61 5.89
C ASN A 111 -13.16 11.94 6.59
N THR A 112 -12.96 11.31 7.73
CA THR A 112 -14.03 10.70 8.53
C THR A 112 -14.55 11.70 9.55
N PRO A 113 -15.90 11.83 9.73
CA PRO A 113 -16.45 12.75 10.70
C PRO A 113 -16.27 12.25 12.16
N PRO A 114 -16.37 13.15 13.15
CA PRO A 114 -16.44 12.73 14.56
C PRO A 114 -17.47 11.63 14.79
N PRO A 115 -17.23 10.68 15.72
CA PRO A 115 -16.12 10.65 16.68
C PRO A 115 -14.82 10.00 16.15
N TYR A 116 -14.78 9.54 14.93
CA TYR A 116 -13.66 8.77 14.37
C TYR A 116 -12.73 9.59 13.46
N ASN A 117 -12.69 10.92 13.62
CA ASN A 117 -11.79 11.79 12.87
C ASN A 117 -10.40 11.89 13.50
N GLY A 118 -9.40 12.23 12.71
CA GLY A 118 -8.04 12.52 13.17
C GLY A 118 -7.44 11.41 14.04
N PRO A 119 -6.92 11.71 15.22
CA PRO A 119 -6.28 10.72 16.10
C PRO A 119 -7.24 9.68 16.69
N HIS A 120 -8.55 9.85 16.52
CA HIS A 120 -9.57 8.93 17.01
C HIS A 120 -10.00 7.89 15.96
N PHE A 121 -9.40 7.92 14.78
CA PHE A 121 -9.68 6.94 13.74
C PHE A 121 -9.30 5.55 14.25
N PRO A 122 -10.15 4.51 14.04
CA PRO A 122 -9.88 3.19 14.56
C PRO A 122 -8.66 2.54 13.89
N LEU A 123 -8.06 1.59 14.60
CA LEU A 123 -7.02 0.75 14.01
C LEU A 123 -7.62 -0.08 12.87
N ILE A 124 -7.00 0.00 11.71
CA ILE A 124 -7.31 -0.81 10.53
C ILE A 124 -6.22 -1.87 10.37
N SER A 125 -6.59 -3.07 10.00
CA SER A 125 -5.66 -4.14 9.62
C SER A 125 -5.54 -4.26 8.10
N ILE A 126 -4.52 -4.99 7.63
CA ILE A 126 -4.44 -5.40 6.22
C ILE A 126 -5.67 -6.26 5.84
N ARG A 127 -6.17 -7.09 6.76
CA ARG A 127 -7.39 -7.91 6.53
C ARG A 127 -8.64 -7.05 6.39
N ASP A 128 -8.76 -5.94 7.12
CA ASP A 128 -9.88 -5.01 6.93
C ASP A 128 -9.90 -4.43 5.51
N ASN A 129 -8.74 -4.06 4.98
CA ASN A 129 -8.60 -3.59 3.59
C ASN A 129 -8.97 -4.70 2.58
N VAL A 130 -8.52 -5.92 2.83
CA VAL A 130 -8.84 -7.09 2.01
C VAL A 130 -10.34 -7.40 2.07
N ASN A 131 -10.97 -7.34 3.23
CA ASN A 131 -12.41 -7.55 3.41
C ASN A 131 -13.23 -6.46 2.69
N ALA A 132 -12.77 -5.20 2.74
CA ALA A 132 -13.40 -4.10 1.98
C ALA A 132 -13.30 -4.33 0.46
N GLY A 133 -12.13 -4.73 -0.02
CA GLY A 133 -11.93 -5.10 -1.42
C GLY A 133 -12.76 -6.31 -1.84
N TYR A 134 -12.90 -7.32 -0.98
CA TYR A 134 -13.75 -8.48 -1.23
C TYR A 134 -15.22 -8.07 -1.43
N ARG A 135 -15.73 -7.20 -0.58
CA ARG A 135 -17.09 -6.66 -0.74
C ARG A 135 -17.25 -5.86 -2.03
N LEU A 136 -16.25 -5.04 -2.39
CA LEU A 136 -16.27 -4.32 -3.66
C LEU A 136 -16.41 -5.29 -4.85
N VAL A 137 -15.55 -6.31 -4.95
CA VAL A 137 -15.55 -7.19 -6.12
C VAL A 137 -16.77 -8.09 -6.19
N THR A 138 -17.33 -8.49 -5.05
CA THR A 138 -18.50 -9.35 -4.97
C THR A 138 -19.82 -8.59 -5.08
N GLU A 139 -19.97 -7.45 -4.39
CA GLU A 139 -21.23 -6.72 -4.31
C GLU A 139 -21.42 -5.77 -5.51
N GLU A 140 -20.36 -5.04 -5.93
CA GLU A 140 -20.44 -4.09 -7.03
C GLU A 140 -20.32 -4.78 -8.39
N PHE A 141 -19.34 -5.68 -8.55
CA PHE A 141 -19.10 -6.34 -9.83
C PHE A 141 -19.74 -7.73 -9.93
N GLY A 142 -20.20 -8.31 -8.81
CA GLY A 142 -20.78 -9.64 -8.75
C GLY A 142 -19.80 -10.72 -9.24
N VAL A 143 -18.52 -10.56 -8.93
CA VAL A 143 -17.45 -11.51 -9.26
C VAL A 143 -17.38 -12.56 -8.18
N GLU A 144 -17.35 -13.84 -8.57
CA GLU A 144 -17.24 -14.98 -7.66
C GLU A 144 -15.81 -15.53 -7.57
N HIS A 145 -14.90 -15.02 -8.41
CA HIS A 145 -13.53 -15.49 -8.50
C HIS A 145 -12.65 -14.44 -9.20
N ILE A 146 -11.47 -14.13 -8.70
CA ILE A 146 -10.55 -13.17 -9.31
C ILE A 146 -9.31 -13.85 -9.89
N LYS A 147 -8.91 -13.40 -11.08
CA LYS A 147 -7.79 -13.94 -11.83
C LYS A 147 -6.45 -13.71 -11.16
N ALA A 148 -6.25 -12.53 -10.59
CA ALA A 148 -5.03 -12.22 -9.85
C ALA A 148 -5.22 -11.05 -8.89
N VAL A 149 -4.43 -11.04 -7.80
CA VAL A 149 -4.13 -9.87 -7.00
C VAL A 149 -2.66 -9.52 -7.21
N ILE A 150 -2.37 -8.29 -7.63
CA ILE A 150 -1.01 -7.83 -7.92
C ILE A 150 -0.71 -6.63 -7.03
N GLY A 151 0.25 -6.75 -6.13
CA GLY A 151 0.58 -5.72 -5.16
C GLY A 151 2.06 -5.44 -5.06
N PHE A 152 2.39 -4.18 -4.77
CA PHE A 152 3.72 -3.71 -4.44
C PHE A 152 3.74 -3.23 -2.98
N SER A 153 4.82 -3.51 -2.22
CA SER A 153 4.99 -3.04 -0.84
C SER A 153 3.79 -3.45 0.05
N MET A 154 3.08 -2.53 0.67
CA MET A 154 1.82 -2.82 1.39
C MET A 154 0.73 -3.42 0.49
N GLY A 155 0.74 -3.13 -0.82
CA GLY A 155 -0.11 -3.84 -1.77
C GLY A 155 0.24 -5.33 -1.88
N ALA A 156 1.52 -5.70 -1.75
CA ALA A 156 1.93 -7.10 -1.67
C ALA A 156 1.49 -7.77 -0.35
N GLN A 157 1.51 -7.04 0.77
CA GLN A 157 0.92 -7.50 2.03
C GLN A 157 -0.56 -7.86 1.84
N GLN A 158 -1.30 -6.99 1.15
CA GLN A 158 -2.69 -7.26 0.80
C GLN A 158 -2.81 -8.47 -0.13
N ALA A 159 -1.94 -8.62 -1.14
CA ALA A 159 -1.98 -9.76 -2.07
C ALA A 159 -1.79 -11.11 -1.34
N PHE A 160 -0.83 -11.21 -0.41
CA PHE A 160 -0.68 -12.41 0.44
C PHE A 160 -1.90 -12.62 1.33
N GLN A 161 -2.41 -11.56 1.93
CA GLN A 161 -3.59 -11.64 2.79
C GLN A 161 -4.83 -12.09 2.02
N TRP A 162 -5.02 -11.65 0.77
CA TRP A 162 -6.08 -12.15 -0.10
C TRP A 162 -6.00 -13.66 -0.29
N ALA A 163 -4.81 -14.18 -0.58
CA ALA A 163 -4.61 -15.61 -0.80
C ALA A 163 -4.84 -16.45 0.47
N VAL A 164 -4.58 -15.88 1.64
CA VAL A 164 -4.82 -16.54 2.94
C VAL A 164 -6.30 -16.45 3.35
N SER A 165 -6.90 -15.27 3.25
CA SER A 165 -8.30 -15.04 3.67
C SER A 165 -9.30 -15.69 2.73
N TYR A 166 -9.00 -15.75 1.44
CA TYR A 166 -9.92 -16.21 0.39
C TYR A 166 -9.23 -17.20 -0.56
N PRO A 167 -8.74 -18.37 -0.04
CA PRO A 167 -7.88 -19.27 -0.80
C PRO A 167 -8.57 -19.92 -2.03
N ASP A 168 -9.90 -19.99 -2.04
CA ASP A 168 -10.67 -20.54 -3.16
C ASP A 168 -11.19 -19.45 -4.12
N PHE A 169 -10.91 -18.18 -3.83
CA PHE A 169 -11.41 -17.04 -4.59
C PHE A 169 -10.37 -16.42 -5.53
N VAL A 170 -9.08 -16.72 -5.34
CA VAL A 170 -7.97 -16.10 -6.06
C VAL A 170 -7.16 -17.13 -6.82
N ASP A 171 -7.00 -16.99 -8.15
CA ASP A 171 -6.19 -17.88 -9.00
C ASP A 171 -4.70 -17.67 -8.82
N ALA A 172 -4.26 -16.42 -8.69
CA ALA A 172 -2.86 -16.06 -8.58
C ALA A 172 -2.63 -14.82 -7.74
N VAL A 173 -1.48 -14.74 -7.08
CA VAL A 173 -0.99 -13.53 -6.43
C VAL A 173 0.39 -13.17 -6.95
N VAL A 174 0.65 -11.88 -7.11
CA VAL A 174 1.96 -11.33 -7.43
C VAL A 174 2.32 -10.35 -6.32
N GLY A 175 3.28 -10.73 -5.47
CA GLY A 175 3.80 -9.90 -4.40
C GLY A 175 5.15 -9.30 -4.81
N ILE A 176 5.24 -7.98 -4.93
CA ILE A 176 6.45 -7.28 -5.34
C ILE A 176 6.97 -6.46 -4.16
N ALA A 177 8.21 -6.69 -3.74
CA ALA A 177 8.89 -5.94 -2.70
C ALA A 177 8.01 -5.68 -1.46
N GLY A 178 7.44 -6.74 -0.87
CA GLY A 178 6.60 -6.71 0.32
C GLY A 178 6.69 -8.04 1.07
N SER A 179 6.02 -8.17 2.20
CA SER A 179 6.08 -9.36 3.06
C SER A 179 4.70 -9.82 3.50
N ALA A 180 4.56 -11.09 3.85
CA ALA A 180 3.36 -11.63 4.48
C ALA A 180 3.27 -11.28 5.98
N VAL A 181 4.42 -10.98 6.60
CA VAL A 181 4.57 -10.63 8.01
C VAL A 181 5.54 -9.46 8.12
N GLU A 182 5.24 -8.49 8.98
CA GLU A 182 6.19 -7.44 9.30
C GLU A 182 7.22 -7.97 10.32
N TYR A 183 8.48 -7.60 10.15
CA TYR A 183 9.57 -8.08 11.00
C TYR A 183 10.12 -6.97 11.91
N PRO A 184 10.85 -7.31 12.99
CA PRO A 184 11.19 -6.34 14.03
C PRO A 184 11.94 -5.10 13.55
N HIS A 185 12.83 -5.20 12.56
CA HIS A 185 13.56 -4.03 12.04
C HIS A 185 12.63 -3.07 11.27
N GLY A 186 11.70 -3.61 10.47
CA GLY A 186 10.70 -2.81 9.79
C GLY A 186 9.79 -2.08 10.79
N PHE A 187 9.36 -2.77 11.85
CA PHE A 187 8.62 -2.16 12.95
C PHE A 187 9.36 -0.94 13.55
N ILE A 188 10.66 -1.11 13.90
CA ILE A 188 11.47 -0.03 14.50
C ILE A 188 11.65 1.13 13.53
N ARG A 189 11.85 0.86 12.23
CA ARG A 189 11.98 1.88 11.19
C ARG A 189 10.72 2.73 11.10
N LEU A 190 9.54 2.10 11.11
CA LEU A 190 8.26 2.82 11.09
C LEU A 190 8.03 3.62 12.38
N GLU A 191 8.45 3.12 13.55
CA GLU A 191 8.44 3.91 14.79
C GLU A 191 9.34 5.14 14.69
N GLY A 192 10.50 5.03 14.04
CA GLY A 192 11.38 6.19 13.78
C GLY A 192 10.70 7.26 12.94
N PHE A 193 10.00 6.86 11.87
CA PHE A 193 9.21 7.76 11.04
C PHE A 193 8.07 8.42 11.83
N LYS A 194 7.27 7.63 12.54
CA LYS A 194 6.14 8.11 13.36
C LYS A 194 6.63 9.08 14.45
N SER A 195 7.75 8.75 15.09
CA SER A 195 8.35 9.60 16.12
C SER A 195 8.83 10.94 15.57
N ALA A 196 9.38 10.97 14.35
CA ALA A 196 9.80 12.22 13.70
C ALA A 196 8.61 13.19 13.49
N ILE A 197 7.45 12.68 13.06
CA ILE A 197 6.24 13.48 12.88
C ILE A 197 5.68 13.94 14.24
N ARG A 198 5.58 13.03 15.21
CA ARG A 198 5.03 13.31 16.56
C ARG A 198 5.90 14.28 17.38
N ALA A 199 7.18 14.43 17.05
CA ALA A 199 8.07 15.36 17.73
C ALA A 199 7.78 16.83 17.41
N ASP A 200 7.01 17.12 16.38
CA ASP A 200 6.58 18.49 16.08
C ASP A 200 5.51 18.93 17.10
N ALA A 201 5.75 20.04 17.78
CA ALA A 201 4.79 20.60 18.73
C ALA A 201 3.43 20.95 18.08
N ALA A 202 3.45 21.29 16.76
CA ALA A 202 2.23 21.55 16.00
C ALA A 202 1.39 20.32 15.76
N TYR A 203 1.93 19.10 15.90
CA TYR A 203 1.18 17.85 15.78
C TYR A 203 0.10 17.71 16.88
N SER A 204 0.37 18.20 18.08
CA SER A 204 -0.62 18.29 19.18
C SER A 204 -1.41 16.99 19.42
N ASP A 205 -0.70 15.86 19.53
CA ASP A 205 -1.29 14.52 19.66
C ASP A 205 -2.34 14.19 18.58
N GLY A 206 -2.14 14.70 17.36
CA GLY A 206 -3.04 14.52 16.22
C GLY A 206 -4.19 15.52 16.13
N ASN A 207 -4.29 16.48 17.07
CA ASN A 207 -5.35 17.49 17.11
C ASN A 207 -4.88 18.84 16.54
N TYR A 208 -4.21 18.80 15.40
CA TYR A 208 -3.73 20.02 14.73
C TYR A 208 -4.82 20.64 13.85
N SER A 209 -4.76 21.98 13.73
CA SER A 209 -5.56 22.74 12.75
C SER A 209 -4.77 23.10 11.49
N GLU A 210 -3.45 23.13 11.60
CA GLU A 210 -2.52 23.34 10.50
C GLU A 210 -1.52 22.19 10.46
N PRO A 211 -1.10 21.72 9.27
CA PRO A 211 -0.20 20.59 9.16
C PRO A 211 1.08 20.75 9.99
N PRO A 212 1.55 19.70 10.69
CA PRO A 212 2.81 19.73 11.44
C PRO A 212 4.01 19.65 10.49
N VAL A 213 4.30 20.76 9.81
CA VAL A 213 5.26 20.84 8.69
C VAL A 213 6.68 20.43 9.09
N VAL A 214 7.11 20.77 10.31
CA VAL A 214 8.47 20.42 10.78
C VAL A 214 8.58 18.91 10.96
N GLY A 215 7.58 18.28 11.56
CA GLY A 215 7.50 16.85 11.75
C GLY A 215 7.38 16.10 10.43
N LEU A 216 6.53 16.54 9.51
CA LEU A 216 6.38 15.95 8.18
C LEU A 216 7.70 16.02 7.39
N LYS A 217 8.41 17.13 7.41
CA LYS A 217 9.74 17.25 6.80
C LYS A 217 10.77 16.33 7.46
N ALA A 218 10.76 16.22 8.79
CA ALA A 218 11.64 15.29 9.50
C ALA A 218 11.33 13.84 9.12
N GLY A 219 10.06 13.47 9.01
CA GLY A 219 9.61 12.19 8.49
C GLY A 219 10.10 11.92 7.07
N GLY A 220 9.98 12.90 6.16
CA GLY A 220 10.48 12.79 4.79
C GLY A 220 12.00 12.61 4.73
N THR A 221 12.74 13.31 5.60
CA THR A 221 14.20 13.12 5.72
C THR A 221 14.54 11.72 6.21
N HIS A 222 13.83 11.20 7.22
CA HIS A 222 13.99 9.83 7.68
C HIS A 222 13.71 8.84 6.53
N TRP A 223 12.62 9.05 5.77
CA TRP A 223 12.22 8.20 4.66
C TRP A 223 13.27 8.15 3.54
N ALA A 224 13.93 9.28 3.23
CA ALA A 224 14.96 9.38 2.21
C ALA A 224 16.14 8.41 2.45
N SER A 225 16.42 8.05 3.70
CA SER A 225 17.52 7.11 4.03
C SER A 225 17.16 5.64 3.81
N TRP A 226 15.88 5.32 3.58
CA TRP A 226 15.36 3.95 3.48
C TRP A 226 14.78 3.60 2.11
N ILE A 227 14.34 4.61 1.32
CA ILE A 227 13.65 4.36 0.05
C ILE A 227 14.54 3.71 -1.01
N THR A 228 15.85 3.83 -0.88
CA THR A 228 16.84 3.22 -1.79
C THR A 228 17.92 2.52 -0.99
N SER A 229 18.63 1.58 -1.64
CA SER A 229 19.72 0.85 -1.00
C SER A 229 20.93 1.76 -0.72
N GLN A 230 21.78 1.36 0.24
CA GLN A 230 23.07 2.02 0.47
C GLN A 230 23.94 2.05 -0.80
N GLU A 231 23.92 0.95 -1.57
CA GLU A 231 24.66 0.83 -2.83
C GLU A 231 24.16 1.84 -3.87
N TRP A 232 22.88 2.09 -3.93
CA TRP A 232 22.28 3.08 -4.83
C TRP A 232 22.85 4.48 -4.55
N TYR A 233 22.97 4.89 -3.29
CA TYR A 233 23.61 6.16 -2.90
C TYR A 233 25.11 6.16 -3.18
N ARG A 234 25.80 5.04 -2.89
CA ARG A 234 27.24 4.90 -3.15
C ARG A 234 27.59 5.05 -4.61
N LEU A 235 26.78 4.52 -5.49
CA LEU A 235 26.93 4.65 -6.95
C LEU A 235 26.47 6.01 -7.50
N GLY A 236 25.85 6.85 -6.68
CA GLY A 236 25.37 8.16 -7.07
C GLY A 236 24.21 8.13 -8.06
N LEU A 237 23.36 7.09 -8.02
CA LEU A 237 22.25 6.89 -8.96
C LEU A 237 21.14 7.96 -8.83
N TYR A 238 21.15 8.77 -7.76
CA TYR A 238 20.31 9.96 -7.67
C TYR A 238 20.56 10.95 -8.83
N ARG A 239 21.74 10.91 -9.48
CA ARG A 239 22.04 11.74 -10.65
C ARG A 239 21.26 11.31 -11.90
N GLU A 240 20.94 10.03 -12.02
CA GLU A 240 20.09 9.52 -13.10
C GLU A 240 18.64 10.01 -12.97
N MET A 241 18.25 10.42 -11.75
CA MET A 241 16.98 11.09 -11.48
C MET A 241 17.02 12.62 -11.62
N GLY A 242 18.15 13.18 -12.08
CA GLY A 242 18.34 14.59 -12.26
C GLY A 242 18.78 15.38 -11.03
N TYR A 243 19.16 14.72 -9.93
CA TYR A 243 19.62 15.41 -8.72
C TYR A 243 21.15 15.56 -8.72
N GLU A 244 21.64 16.75 -8.40
CA GLU A 244 23.07 17.02 -8.31
C GLU A 244 23.72 16.42 -7.05
N SER A 245 22.94 16.25 -5.99
CA SER A 245 23.39 15.74 -4.70
C SER A 245 22.32 14.90 -4.00
N PRO A 246 22.69 14.12 -2.93
CA PRO A 246 21.69 13.38 -2.12
C PRO A 246 20.62 14.28 -1.47
N LEU A 247 20.89 15.60 -1.33
CA LEU A 247 19.91 16.55 -0.78
C LEU A 247 18.66 16.64 -1.65
N GLY A 248 18.77 16.42 -2.97
CA GLY A 248 17.63 16.34 -3.88
C GLY A 248 16.66 15.22 -3.50
N MET A 249 17.17 14.07 -3.06
CA MET A 249 16.34 12.97 -2.55
C MET A 249 15.63 13.33 -1.25
N ILE A 250 16.31 14.04 -0.35
CA ILE A 250 15.69 14.53 0.89
C ILE A 250 14.54 15.48 0.55
N SER A 251 14.78 16.48 -0.30
CA SER A 251 13.74 17.44 -0.71
C SER A 251 12.52 16.73 -1.31
N ARG A 252 12.77 15.77 -2.20
CA ARG A 252 11.70 15.00 -2.82
C ARG A 252 10.87 14.19 -1.79
N MET A 253 11.52 13.53 -0.85
CA MET A 253 10.81 12.77 0.18
C MET A 253 10.05 13.68 1.14
N GLN A 254 10.61 14.86 1.44
CA GLN A 254 9.90 15.87 2.23
C GLN A 254 8.65 16.35 1.50
N GLU A 255 8.73 16.65 0.21
CA GLU A 255 7.57 17.05 -0.62
C GLU A 255 6.50 15.97 -0.64
N MET A 256 6.91 14.72 -0.86
CA MET A 256 6.00 13.58 -0.89
C MET A 256 5.29 13.39 0.46
N VAL A 257 6.01 13.41 1.59
CA VAL A 257 5.41 13.23 2.92
C VAL A 257 4.53 14.43 3.28
N MET A 258 4.92 15.65 2.92
CA MET A 258 4.12 16.86 3.16
C MET A 258 2.82 16.93 2.36
N SER A 259 2.67 16.16 1.28
CA SER A 259 1.41 16.11 0.51
C SER A 259 0.33 15.28 1.20
N TRP A 260 0.65 14.62 2.31
CA TRP A 260 -0.26 13.76 3.05
C TRP A 260 -0.69 14.38 4.38
N ASP A 261 -1.87 13.99 4.85
CA ASP A 261 -2.30 14.26 6.22
C ASP A 261 -1.44 13.47 7.22
N ALA A 262 -1.02 14.10 8.31
CA ALA A 262 -0.14 13.44 9.27
C ALA A 262 -0.81 12.27 10.00
N ASN A 263 -2.10 12.37 10.33
CA ASN A 263 -2.83 11.27 10.97
C ASN A 263 -3.03 10.09 10.00
N ASP A 264 -3.28 10.36 8.72
CA ASP A 264 -3.37 9.32 7.69
C ASP A 264 -2.05 8.54 7.58
N LEU A 265 -0.92 9.25 7.49
CA LEU A 265 0.40 8.64 7.47
C LEU A 265 0.69 7.76 8.67
N LEU A 266 0.37 8.25 9.88
CA LEU A 266 0.63 7.52 11.11
C LEU A 266 -0.30 6.31 11.26
N ALA A 267 -1.53 6.42 10.82
CA ALA A 267 -2.50 5.34 10.82
C ALA A 267 -2.10 4.23 9.83
N LEU A 268 -1.75 4.59 8.59
CA LEU A 268 -1.21 3.64 7.59
C LEU A 268 0.08 2.95 8.07
N ALA A 269 1.01 3.71 8.69
CA ALA A 269 2.22 3.12 9.25
C ALA A 269 1.90 2.10 10.35
N SER A 270 0.87 2.35 11.16
CA SER A 270 0.42 1.41 12.18
C SER A 270 -0.23 0.16 11.57
N THR A 271 -1.00 0.30 10.49
CA THR A 271 -1.53 -0.83 9.72
C THR A 271 -0.40 -1.70 9.17
N TRP A 272 0.64 -1.09 8.62
CA TRP A 272 1.83 -1.79 8.14
C TRP A 272 2.55 -2.56 9.26
N GLN A 273 2.80 -1.90 10.41
CA GLN A 273 3.50 -2.51 11.55
C GLN A 273 2.82 -3.75 12.11
N ASN A 274 1.49 -3.81 12.00
CA ASN A 274 0.69 -4.92 12.52
C ASN A 274 0.34 -5.97 11.43
N ASN A 275 1.06 -5.98 10.32
CA ASN A 275 0.82 -6.97 9.27
C ASN A 275 1.37 -8.34 9.66
N ASP A 276 0.48 -9.30 9.84
CA ASP A 276 0.80 -10.72 9.97
C ASP A 276 -0.37 -11.57 9.43
N VAL A 277 -0.11 -12.35 8.40
CA VAL A 277 -1.12 -13.27 7.84
C VAL A 277 -1.49 -14.39 8.82
N GLY A 278 -0.62 -14.70 9.78
CA GLY A 278 -0.85 -15.69 10.85
C GLY A 278 -1.96 -15.29 11.80
N ASP A 279 -2.24 -13.99 11.94
CA ASP A 279 -3.34 -13.48 12.74
C ASP A 279 -4.72 -13.71 12.11
N THR A 280 -4.78 -14.20 10.87
CA THR A 280 -6.04 -14.59 10.23
C THR A 280 -6.73 -15.67 11.04
N GLN A 281 -8.05 -15.53 11.21
CA GLN A 281 -8.84 -16.45 12.01
C GLN A 281 -8.61 -17.92 11.59
N GLY A 282 -8.30 -18.77 12.57
CA GLY A 282 -8.04 -20.19 12.38
C GLY A 282 -6.57 -20.57 12.33
N PHE A 283 -5.65 -19.60 12.26
CA PHE A 283 -4.20 -19.88 12.26
C PHE A 283 -3.53 -19.60 13.61
N GLY A 284 -4.12 -18.72 14.46
CA GLY A 284 -3.66 -18.52 15.86
C GLY A 284 -2.27 -17.89 15.97
N GLY A 285 -1.87 -17.01 15.03
CA GLY A 285 -0.57 -16.37 14.98
C GLY A 285 0.51 -17.20 14.25
N ASP A 286 0.13 -18.33 13.64
CA ASP A 286 1.04 -19.21 12.91
C ASP A 286 1.09 -18.82 11.44
N SER A 287 2.04 -17.96 11.08
CA SER A 287 2.22 -17.45 9.73
C SER A 287 2.65 -18.51 8.72
N GLU A 288 3.43 -19.51 9.14
CA GLU A 288 3.84 -20.63 8.27
C GLU A 288 2.62 -21.47 7.87
N LYS A 289 1.76 -21.76 8.83
CA LYS A 289 0.51 -22.47 8.60
C LYS A 289 -0.43 -21.66 7.71
N ALA A 290 -0.51 -20.35 7.91
CA ALA A 290 -1.32 -19.45 7.08
C ALA A 290 -0.82 -19.45 5.64
N LEU A 291 0.48 -19.25 5.42
CA LEU A 291 1.09 -19.31 4.09
C LEU A 291 0.95 -20.68 3.43
N GLY A 292 1.08 -21.77 4.21
CA GLY A 292 0.86 -23.13 3.74
C GLY A 292 -0.58 -23.45 3.30
N SER A 293 -1.56 -22.60 3.64
CA SER A 293 -2.96 -22.72 3.21
C SER A 293 -3.26 -22.12 1.83
N ILE A 294 -2.33 -21.35 1.27
CA ILE A 294 -2.50 -20.67 -0.02
C ILE A 294 -2.67 -21.70 -1.14
N LYS A 295 -3.76 -21.60 -1.89
CA LYS A 295 -4.04 -22.41 -3.07
C LYS A 295 -3.70 -21.71 -4.38
N ALA A 296 -3.67 -20.40 -4.36
CA ALA A 296 -3.32 -19.57 -5.49
C ALA A 296 -1.89 -19.83 -5.99
N ARG A 297 -1.65 -19.63 -7.27
CA ARG A 297 -0.27 -19.57 -7.79
C ARG A 297 0.39 -18.30 -7.28
N VAL A 298 1.58 -18.41 -6.72
CA VAL A 298 2.31 -17.28 -6.15
C VAL A 298 3.51 -16.94 -7.02
N LEU A 299 3.61 -15.68 -7.47
CA LEU A 299 4.84 -15.07 -7.96
C LEU A 299 5.29 -14.07 -6.91
N TYR A 300 6.39 -14.38 -6.24
CA TYR A 300 7.01 -13.47 -5.29
C TYR A 300 8.27 -12.86 -5.87
N MET A 301 8.36 -11.53 -5.85
CA MET A 301 9.44 -10.74 -6.45
C MET A 301 10.12 -9.87 -5.39
N PRO A 302 10.95 -10.44 -4.50
CA PRO A 302 11.73 -9.66 -3.54
C PRO A 302 12.90 -8.98 -4.26
N SER A 303 13.44 -7.91 -3.67
CA SER A 303 14.70 -7.29 -4.10
C SER A 303 15.82 -7.65 -3.13
N GLU A 304 16.99 -8.03 -3.68
CA GLU A 304 18.17 -8.41 -2.87
C GLU A 304 18.70 -7.23 -2.01
N THR A 305 18.49 -6.01 -2.48
CA THR A 305 18.98 -4.79 -1.80
C THR A 305 17.87 -4.00 -1.13
N ASP A 306 16.69 -4.60 -0.94
CA ASP A 306 15.56 -3.96 -0.31
C ASP A 306 15.90 -3.59 1.16
N MET A 307 15.69 -2.33 1.51
CA MET A 307 15.93 -1.82 2.86
C MET A 307 14.69 -1.95 3.76
N TYR A 308 13.52 -2.21 3.15
CA TYR A 308 12.26 -2.39 3.87
C TYR A 308 11.96 -3.86 4.15
N PHE A 309 12.07 -4.69 3.13
CA PHE A 309 11.72 -6.10 3.14
C PHE A 309 12.95 -6.93 2.78
N HIS A 310 13.92 -6.99 3.70
CA HIS A 310 15.19 -7.65 3.46
C HIS A 310 14.99 -9.13 3.14
N ILE A 311 15.64 -9.61 2.07
CA ILE A 311 15.42 -10.95 1.52
C ILE A 311 15.63 -12.07 2.55
N ASP A 312 16.55 -11.90 3.50
CA ASP A 312 16.78 -12.91 4.53
C ASP A 312 15.69 -12.96 5.61
N ALA A 313 14.91 -11.88 5.76
CA ALA A 313 13.74 -11.85 6.63
C ALA A 313 12.48 -12.45 5.97
N LEU A 314 12.58 -12.75 4.67
CA LEU A 314 11.46 -13.22 3.84
C LEU A 314 11.56 -14.73 3.51
N ARG A 315 12.60 -15.39 3.99
CA ARG A 315 12.87 -16.83 3.86
C ARG A 315 12.38 -17.60 5.07
#